data_e22a4e915f88de3ad7fd7f82cc536801
#
_entry.id   e22a4e915f88de3ad7fd7f82cc536801
#
_cell.length_a   1.000
_cell.length_b   1.000
_cell.length_c   1.000
_cell.angle_alpha   90.00
_cell.angle_beta   90.00
_cell.angle_gamma   90.00
#
_symmetry.space_group_name_H-M   'P 1'
#
loop_
_entity.id
_entity.type
_entity.pdbx_description
1 polymer ?
#
loop_
_entity_poly.entity_id
_entity_poly.type
_entity_poly.pdbx_seq_one_letter_code
_entity_poly.pdbx_strand_id
1 'polypeptide(L)' 'MNNSIRQLRAELGWSQAHLADLLNVSRQTVNAIETGRYDPSLPLAFAIATLFARPIEAIFNPDQEPA' A
#
# COMPACT_ATOMS: atom_id res chain seq x y z
N MET A 1 10.15 -2.02 -0.34
CA MET A 1 9.87 -0.57 -0.32
C MET A 1 9.06 -0.23 0.91
N ASN A 2 9.45 0.78 1.63
CA ASN A 2 8.73 1.24 2.81
C ASN A 2 7.45 1.95 2.39
N ASN A 3 6.41 1.81 3.19
CA ASN A 3 5.15 2.47 2.89
C ASN A 3 4.34 2.69 4.16
N SER A 4 3.31 3.52 4.04
CA SER A 4 2.45 3.89 5.15
C SER A 4 1.08 3.21 5.09
N ILE A 5 0.93 2.17 4.29
CA ILE A 5 -0.37 1.53 4.06
C ILE A 5 -0.98 1.04 5.35
N ARG A 6 -0.17 0.36 6.18
CA ARG A 6 -0.68 -0.18 7.44
C ARG A 6 -1.22 0.92 8.34
N GLN A 7 -0.50 2.03 8.42
CA GLN A 7 -0.91 3.16 9.23
C GLN A 7 -2.19 3.79 8.69
N LEU A 8 -2.24 4.01 7.38
CA LEU A 8 -3.43 4.59 6.74
C LEU A 8 -4.65 3.69 6.91
N ARG A 9 -4.44 2.40 6.77
CA ARG A 9 -5.50 1.42 6.97
C ARG A 9 -6.01 1.48 8.41
N ALA A 10 -5.11 1.54 9.37
CA ALA A 10 -5.47 1.60 10.78
C ALA A 10 -6.26 2.87 11.11
N GLU A 11 -5.89 3.99 10.51
CA GLU A 11 -6.60 5.25 10.71
C GLU A 11 -8.06 5.17 10.26
N LEU A 12 -8.32 4.37 9.24
CA LEU A 12 -9.67 4.18 8.71
C LEU A 12 -10.39 3.00 9.34
N GLY A 13 -9.73 2.26 10.21
CA GLY A 13 -10.31 1.08 10.83
C GLY A 13 -10.47 -0.09 9.86
N TRP A 14 -9.67 -0.15 8.83
CA TRP A 14 -9.75 -1.21 7.81
C TRP A 14 -8.83 -2.37 8.14
N SER A 15 -9.36 -3.59 7.94
CA SER A 15 -8.52 -4.80 8.02
C SER A 15 -7.76 -4.98 6.71
N GLN A 16 -6.73 -5.84 6.73
CA GLN A 16 -6.05 -6.20 5.49
C GLN A 16 -7.01 -6.83 4.49
N ALA A 17 -7.93 -7.65 4.97
CA ALA A 17 -8.91 -8.29 4.10
C ALA A 17 -9.82 -7.26 3.44
N HIS A 18 -10.23 -6.24 4.19
CA HIS A 18 -11.09 -5.19 3.63
C HIS A 18 -10.35 -4.42 2.54
N LEU A 19 -9.11 -4.04 2.80
CA LEU A 19 -8.30 -3.34 1.81
C LEU A 19 -8.09 -4.21 0.56
N ALA A 20 -7.82 -5.50 0.77
CA ALA A 20 -7.64 -6.43 -0.34
C ALA A 20 -8.89 -6.49 -1.22
N ASP A 21 -10.07 -6.54 -0.60
CA ASP A 21 -11.33 -6.53 -1.35
C ASP A 21 -11.48 -5.26 -2.17
N LEU A 22 -11.18 -4.11 -1.58
CA LEU A 22 -11.30 -2.83 -2.27
C LEU A 22 -10.33 -2.74 -3.45
N LEU A 23 -9.18 -3.34 -3.35
CA LEU A 23 -8.16 -3.34 -4.40
C LEU A 23 -8.30 -4.52 -5.36
N ASN A 24 -9.19 -5.46 -5.07
CA ASN A 24 -9.40 -6.65 -5.88
C ASN A 24 -8.12 -7.50 -5.98
N VAL A 25 -7.44 -7.65 -4.86
CA VAL A 25 -6.25 -8.51 -4.73
C VAL A 25 -6.42 -9.41 -3.51
N SER A 26 -5.50 -10.35 -3.33
CA SER A 26 -5.56 -11.21 -2.16
C SER A 26 -5.05 -10.49 -0.91
N ARG A 27 -5.46 -10.98 0.27
CA ARG A 27 -4.97 -10.47 1.52
C ARG A 27 -3.46 -10.67 1.65
N GLN A 28 -2.94 -11.79 1.11
CA GLN A 28 -1.52 -12.06 1.11
C GLN A 28 -0.75 -10.98 0.33
N THR A 29 -1.33 -10.52 -0.78
CA THR A 29 -0.73 -9.44 -1.56
C THR A 29 -0.63 -8.16 -0.72
N VAL A 30 -1.71 -7.80 -0.02
CA VAL A 30 -1.68 -6.63 0.85
C VAL A 30 -0.61 -6.79 1.93
N ASN A 31 -0.56 -7.94 2.58
CA ASN A 31 0.44 -8.18 3.61
C ASN A 31 1.86 -8.09 3.06
N ALA A 32 2.09 -8.66 1.89
CA ALA A 32 3.43 -8.63 1.27
C ALA A 32 3.85 -7.20 0.93
N ILE A 33 2.92 -6.37 0.49
CA ILE A 33 3.21 -4.97 0.22
C ILE A 33 3.52 -4.23 1.52
N GLU A 34 2.69 -4.42 2.54
CA GLU A 34 2.86 -3.71 3.82
C GLU A 34 4.19 -4.05 4.49
N THR A 35 4.65 -5.28 4.33
CA THR A 35 5.91 -5.72 4.94
C THR A 35 7.14 -5.43 4.08
N GLY A 36 6.95 -4.84 2.90
CA GLY A 36 8.05 -4.51 2.01
C GLY A 36 8.62 -5.67 1.21
N ARG A 37 7.96 -6.82 1.25
CA ARG A 37 8.42 -8.00 0.50
C ARG A 37 8.08 -7.92 -0.98
N TYR A 38 7.09 -7.14 -1.34
CA TYR A 38 6.59 -7.06 -2.69
C TYR A 38 6.23 -5.62 -3.00
N ASP A 39 6.75 -5.12 -4.10
CA ASP A 39 6.44 -3.77 -4.55
C ASP A 39 5.27 -3.86 -5.53
N PRO A 40 4.22 -3.06 -5.34
CA PRO A 40 3.07 -3.14 -6.22
C PRO A 40 3.42 -2.67 -7.62
N SER A 41 2.69 -3.20 -8.61
CA SER A 41 2.76 -2.67 -9.96
C SER A 41 2.34 -1.20 -9.93
N LEU A 42 2.72 -0.45 -10.95
CA LEU A 42 2.33 0.94 -11.03
C LEU A 42 0.81 1.13 -11.02
N PRO A 43 0.03 0.34 -11.80
CA PRO A 43 -1.42 0.46 -11.71
C PRO A 43 -1.97 0.20 -10.31
N LEU A 44 -1.42 -0.79 -9.61
CA LEU A 44 -1.86 -1.08 -8.25
C LEU A 44 -1.48 0.05 -7.30
N ALA A 45 -0.29 0.62 -7.46
CA ALA A 45 0.14 1.74 -6.63
C ALA A 45 -0.78 2.95 -6.82
N PHE A 46 -1.18 3.24 -8.06
CA PHE A 46 -2.14 4.31 -8.32
C PHE A 46 -3.50 4.02 -7.70
N ALA A 47 -3.95 2.76 -7.76
CA ALA A 47 -5.23 2.39 -7.13
C ALA A 47 -5.18 2.61 -5.62
N ILE A 48 -4.07 2.25 -4.99
CA ILE A 48 -3.87 2.47 -3.56
C ILE A 48 -3.89 3.97 -3.24
N ALA A 49 -3.18 4.75 -4.03
CA ALA A 49 -3.13 6.20 -3.83
C ALA A 49 -4.51 6.83 -3.94
N THR A 50 -5.27 6.42 -4.95
CA THR A 50 -6.63 6.92 -5.15
C THR A 50 -7.51 6.56 -3.96
N LEU A 51 -7.41 5.32 -3.50
CA LEU A 51 -8.23 4.82 -2.41
C LEU A 51 -8.00 5.60 -1.12
N PHE A 52 -6.75 5.91 -0.81
CA PHE A 52 -6.40 6.67 0.38
C PHE A 52 -6.44 8.18 0.15
N ALA A 53 -6.70 8.61 -1.07
CA ALA A 53 -6.76 10.04 -1.43
C ALA A 53 -5.45 10.76 -1.11
N ARG A 54 -4.33 10.13 -1.42
CA ARG A 54 -3.01 10.67 -1.19
C ARG A 54 -2.13 10.43 -2.41
N PRO A 55 -1.14 11.27 -2.65
CA PRO A 55 -0.22 11.01 -3.76
C PRO A 55 0.64 9.78 -3.46
N ILE A 56 1.10 9.11 -4.50
CA ILE A 56 1.92 7.90 -4.37
C ILE A 56 3.12 8.14 -3.46
N GLU A 57 3.79 9.26 -3.63
CA GLU A 57 5.01 9.54 -2.87
C GLU A 57 4.74 9.83 -1.39
N ALA A 58 3.49 10.06 -1.01
CA ALA A 58 3.12 10.19 0.39
C ALA A 58 2.87 8.83 1.04
N ILE A 59 2.70 7.78 0.22
CA ILE A 59 2.41 6.43 0.70
C ILE A 59 3.64 5.54 0.61
N PHE A 60 4.35 5.61 -0.52
CA PHE A 60 5.49 4.74 -0.80
C PHE A 60 6.79 5.52 -0.74
N ASN A 61 7.76 4.97 -0.01
CA ASN A 61 9.08 5.56 0.09
C ASN A 61 10.10 4.56 -0.40
N PRO A 62 11.05 4.97 -1.22
CA PRO A 62 12.10 4.05 -1.66
C PRO A 62 12.94 3.60 -0.47
N ASP A 63 13.34 2.35 -0.48
CA ASP A 63 14.21 1.80 0.54
C ASP A 63 15.61 2.33 0.40
N GLN A 64 15.98 2.65 -0.82
CA GLN A 64 17.34 2.97 -1.18
C GLN A 64 17.59 4.46 -1.05
N GLU A 65 18.65 4.79 -0.36
CA GLU A 65 19.04 6.18 -0.24
C GLU A 65 19.59 6.69 -1.56
N PRO A 66 19.31 7.95 -1.88
CA PRO A 66 19.91 8.53 -3.08
C PRO A 66 21.42 8.55 -2.97
N ALA A 67 22.06 8.34 -4.08
CA ALA A 67 23.51 8.37 -4.13
C ALA A 67 24.01 9.78 -3.87
#